data_c6d1c504f2009d1e3a073bd0cc4bbfd7
#
_entry.id   c6d1c504f2009d1e3a073bd0cc4bbfd7
#
_cell.length_a   1.000
_cell.length_b   1.000
_cell.length_c   1.000
_cell.angle_alpha   90.00
_cell.angle_beta   90.00
_cell.angle_gamma   90.00
#
_symmetry.space_group_name_H-M   'P 1'
#
loop_
_entity.id
_entity.type
_entity.pdbx_description
1 polymer ?
#
loop_
_entity_poly.entity_id
_entity_poly.type
_entity_poly.pdbx_seq_one_letter_code
_entity_poly.pdbx_strand_id
1 'polypeptide(L)'
;MKTALLHYWLTNMRGGEKVLAALGRMFPEADIFTHAFGEGMRDEGTGTRWHGHDVRESFIASLPFGRKHPQAYLPLMPLATWALKLDDYDLIISSESGPIKGIRKPKGARHVCYCHTPMRYLWDMHNEYYRDAGFVGRLAMKLFTSYLRKEDLKSAESVDQFIANSHFVAERIKRIYGRDSAVVHPPVDVEFFSSPIKHSNTRTLEQSPYYLFAGASVKYKRLDLAEAACAKMGRRLVVAQGVSDEELRTLYAGARALIFPGIEDFGIVPVEAQAAGTPVIAFGKGGALETVKDGETGLFFHEQTVESLCRAIEEFEGRNWFSENCRANATRFSPHEFEYKLSNIVCKM
;
A
#
# COMPACT_ATOMS: atom_id res chain seq x y z
N MET A 1 28.35 3.15 5.70
CA MET A 1 27.57 2.64 4.56
C MET A 1 26.59 3.75 4.17
N LYS A 2 26.81 4.38 3.03
CA LYS A 2 25.96 5.46 2.54
C LYS A 2 24.73 4.87 1.86
N THR A 3 23.53 5.26 2.31
CA THR A 3 22.27 4.65 1.88
C THR A 3 21.45 5.63 1.05
N ALA A 4 20.85 5.15 -0.05
CA ALA A 4 19.84 5.86 -0.84
C ALA A 4 18.50 5.14 -0.75
N LEU A 5 17.44 5.88 -0.46
CA LEU A 5 16.06 5.41 -0.51
C LEU A 5 15.41 5.94 -1.79
N LEU A 6 14.83 5.07 -2.59
CA LEU A 6 14.19 5.44 -3.84
C LEU A 6 12.68 5.21 -3.73
N HIS A 7 11.89 6.20 -4.15
CA HIS A 7 10.43 6.07 -4.21
C HIS A 7 9.90 6.72 -5.50
N TYR A 8 8.91 6.09 -6.13
CA TYR A 8 8.47 6.50 -7.47
C TYR A 8 7.95 7.95 -7.54
N TRP A 9 7.10 8.41 -6.60
CA TRP A 9 6.72 9.82 -6.41
C TRP A 9 6.18 10.06 -5.00
N LEU A 10 6.48 11.23 -4.44
CA LEU A 10 6.07 11.70 -3.12
C LEU A 10 5.07 12.85 -3.28
N THR A 11 3.81 12.54 -3.59
CA THR A 11 2.77 13.56 -3.83
C THR A 11 1.64 13.54 -2.81
N ASN A 12 1.51 12.48 -2.04
CA ASN A 12 0.54 12.33 -0.95
C ASN A 12 0.95 11.17 -0.02
N MET A 13 0.39 11.12 1.20
CA MET A 13 0.62 10.02 2.15
C MET A 13 -0.34 8.88 1.89
N ARG A 14 0.20 7.71 1.53
CA ARG A 14 -0.53 6.44 1.37
C ARG A 14 0.29 5.30 1.97
N GLY A 15 -0.12 4.05 1.72
CA GLY A 15 0.59 2.89 2.27
C GLY A 15 2.06 2.77 1.85
N GLY A 16 2.41 3.13 0.61
CA GLY A 16 3.80 3.13 0.13
C GLY A 16 4.67 4.14 0.84
N GLU A 17 4.15 5.34 1.05
CA GLU A 17 4.85 6.41 1.75
C GLU A 17 4.99 6.13 3.26
N LYS A 18 4.02 5.44 3.88
CA LYS A 18 4.15 4.94 5.27
C LYS A 18 5.34 3.95 5.39
N VAL A 19 5.54 3.08 4.38
CA VAL A 19 6.72 2.19 4.31
C VAL A 19 8.01 2.99 4.12
N LEU A 20 8.02 3.97 3.21
CA LEU A 20 9.20 4.83 3.01
C LEU A 20 9.56 5.59 4.29
N ALA A 21 8.57 6.09 5.04
CA ALA A 21 8.80 6.75 6.33
C ALA A 21 9.43 5.78 7.37
N ALA A 22 9.00 4.51 7.39
CA ALA A 22 9.62 3.49 8.23
C ALA A 22 11.07 3.21 7.80
N LEU A 23 11.33 3.12 6.49
CA LEU A 23 12.70 3.00 5.95
C LEU A 23 13.56 4.22 6.33
N GLY A 24 12.99 5.44 6.26
CA GLY A 24 13.69 6.65 6.69
C GLY A 24 14.11 6.59 8.16
N ARG A 25 13.23 6.14 9.07
CA ARG A 25 13.60 5.95 10.48
C ARG A 25 14.72 4.93 10.68
N MET A 26 14.75 3.84 9.89
CA MET A 26 15.82 2.83 9.95
C MET A 26 17.14 3.34 9.39
N PHE A 27 17.11 4.27 8.43
CA PHE A 27 18.28 4.83 7.77
C PHE A 27 18.27 6.37 7.85
N PRO A 28 18.47 6.97 9.03
CA PRO A 28 18.27 8.41 9.25
C PRO A 28 19.18 9.31 8.41
N GLU A 29 20.35 8.80 7.98
CA GLU A 29 21.30 9.52 7.15
C GLU A 29 21.08 9.29 5.63
N ALA A 30 20.00 8.60 5.24
CA ALA A 30 19.76 8.31 3.83
C ALA A 30 19.22 9.51 3.07
N ASP A 31 19.70 9.72 1.85
CA ASP A 31 19.06 10.61 0.87
C ASP A 31 17.87 9.91 0.22
N ILE A 32 16.80 10.66 -0.09
CA ILE A 32 15.63 10.14 -0.80
C ILE A 32 15.67 10.61 -2.25
N PHE A 33 15.44 9.68 -3.18
CA PHE A 33 15.34 9.95 -4.62
C PHE A 33 13.91 9.64 -5.11
N THR A 34 13.34 10.56 -5.89
CA THR A 34 11.97 10.40 -6.41
C THR A 34 11.81 11.05 -7.79
N HIS A 35 10.77 10.70 -8.54
CA HIS A 35 10.44 11.41 -9.79
C HIS A 35 9.73 12.73 -9.56
N ALA A 36 8.95 12.85 -8.50
CA ALA A 36 8.20 14.05 -8.17
C ALA A 36 8.00 14.19 -6.67
N PHE A 37 8.22 15.40 -6.15
CA PHE A 37 8.04 15.75 -4.76
C PHE A 37 7.01 16.86 -4.63
N GLY A 38 5.83 16.53 -4.10
CA GLY A 38 4.70 17.44 -3.94
C GLY A 38 4.93 18.48 -2.84
N GLU A 39 4.40 19.67 -3.01
CA GLU A 39 4.54 20.75 -2.03
C GLU A 39 3.97 20.39 -0.65
N GLY A 40 2.81 19.73 -0.61
CA GLY A 40 2.17 19.30 0.64
C GLY A 40 2.87 18.15 1.38
N MET A 41 3.96 17.60 0.81
CA MET A 41 4.77 16.55 1.43
C MET A 41 6.07 17.08 2.03
N ARG A 42 6.35 18.38 1.89
CA ARG A 42 7.62 18.99 2.33
C ARG A 42 7.58 19.34 3.79
N ASP A 43 8.70 19.18 4.48
CA ASP A 43 8.88 19.67 5.84
C ASP A 43 8.81 21.20 5.85
N GLU A 44 8.13 21.76 6.84
CA GLU A 44 7.96 23.21 6.96
C GLU A 44 9.30 23.95 6.95
N GLY A 45 9.36 25.02 6.15
CA GLY A 45 10.53 25.91 6.07
C GLY A 45 11.74 25.38 5.30
N THR A 46 11.75 24.13 4.84
CA THR A 46 12.93 23.56 4.15
C THR A 46 12.79 23.52 2.64
N GLY A 47 11.59 23.29 2.14
CA GLY A 47 11.29 23.17 0.69
C GLY A 47 11.89 21.94 -0.02
N THR A 48 12.87 21.26 0.60
CA THR A 48 13.62 20.15 0.01
C THR A 48 13.65 18.90 0.87
N ARG A 49 13.09 18.94 2.10
CA ARG A 49 13.12 17.81 3.04
C ARG A 49 11.76 17.17 3.26
N TRP A 50 11.83 15.91 3.61
CA TRP A 50 10.71 15.09 4.04
C TRP A 50 11.12 14.20 5.21
N HIS A 51 10.48 14.38 6.36
CA HIS A 51 10.84 13.71 7.62
C HIS A 51 12.35 13.82 7.97
N GLY A 52 12.94 15.00 7.70
CA GLY A 52 14.36 15.29 7.96
C GLY A 52 15.32 14.81 6.86
N HIS A 53 14.88 14.04 5.88
CA HIS A 53 15.72 13.55 4.77
C HIS A 53 15.77 14.54 3.61
N ASP A 54 16.94 14.70 2.99
CA ASP A 54 17.09 15.47 1.75
C ASP A 54 16.45 14.69 0.58
N VAL A 55 15.55 15.34 -0.15
CA VAL A 55 14.84 14.74 -1.29
C VAL A 55 15.41 15.28 -2.60
N ARG A 56 15.82 14.36 -3.46
CA ARG A 56 16.37 14.65 -4.80
C ARG A 56 15.41 14.17 -5.88
N GLU A 57 14.99 15.11 -6.70
CA GLU A 57 14.05 14.81 -7.78
C GLU A 57 14.80 14.44 -9.08
N SER A 58 14.21 13.55 -9.87
CA SER A 58 14.68 13.31 -11.23
C SER A 58 14.30 14.47 -12.17
N PHE A 59 14.79 14.48 -13.39
CA PHE A 59 14.46 15.51 -14.39
C PHE A 59 12.96 15.58 -14.72
N ILE A 60 12.16 14.55 -14.38
CA ILE A 60 10.69 14.55 -14.56
C ILE A 60 10.05 15.73 -13.83
N ALA A 61 10.54 16.07 -12.64
CA ALA A 61 10.04 17.19 -11.87
C ALA A 61 10.20 18.56 -12.57
N SER A 62 11.19 18.69 -13.47
CA SER A 62 11.46 19.90 -14.22
C SER A 62 10.62 20.03 -15.50
N LEU A 63 9.90 18.98 -15.89
CA LEU A 63 9.02 19.01 -17.05
C LEU A 63 7.70 19.72 -16.72
N PRO A 64 6.98 20.30 -17.72
CA PRO A 64 5.70 20.95 -17.51
C PRO A 64 4.74 20.04 -16.72
N PHE A 65 4.21 20.53 -15.60
CA PHE A 65 3.34 19.76 -14.68
C PHE A 65 3.94 18.46 -14.14
N GLY A 66 5.25 18.20 -14.26
CA GLY A 66 5.90 16.94 -13.87
C GLY A 66 5.71 16.60 -12.39
N ARG A 67 5.75 17.60 -11.48
CA ARG A 67 5.46 17.39 -10.05
C ARG A 67 3.98 17.11 -9.77
N LYS A 68 3.07 17.68 -10.56
CA LYS A 68 1.62 17.58 -10.36
C LYS A 68 1.02 16.31 -10.96
N HIS A 69 1.56 15.89 -12.12
CA HIS A 69 1.08 14.76 -12.89
C HIS A 69 2.26 13.89 -13.39
N PRO A 70 3.10 13.35 -12.49
CA PRO A 70 4.28 12.59 -12.91
C PRO A 70 3.94 11.38 -13.79
N GLN A 71 2.77 10.76 -13.59
CA GLN A 71 2.30 9.62 -14.37
C GLN A 71 2.13 9.93 -15.87
N ALA A 72 2.00 11.18 -16.28
CA ALA A 72 1.95 11.56 -17.69
C ALA A 72 3.30 11.30 -18.40
N TYR A 73 4.37 11.19 -17.63
CA TYR A 73 5.74 10.98 -18.12
C TYR A 73 6.23 9.55 -17.91
N LEU A 74 5.34 8.57 -17.68
CA LEU A 74 5.69 7.16 -17.53
C LEU A 74 6.67 6.64 -18.61
N PRO A 75 6.53 6.98 -19.92
CA PRO A 75 7.46 6.52 -20.92
C PRO A 75 8.90 7.05 -20.77
N LEU A 76 9.10 8.17 -20.08
CA LEU A 76 10.41 8.76 -19.81
C LEU A 76 11.02 8.32 -18.48
N MET A 77 10.23 7.74 -17.59
CA MET A 77 10.68 7.35 -16.26
C MET A 77 11.83 6.31 -16.25
N PRO A 78 11.88 5.29 -17.15
CA PRO A 78 13.03 4.41 -17.21
C PRO A 78 14.35 5.17 -17.42
N LEU A 79 14.35 6.16 -18.33
CA LEU A 79 15.51 7.03 -18.57
C LEU A 79 15.80 7.92 -17.36
N ALA A 80 14.76 8.47 -16.72
CA ALA A 80 14.90 9.33 -15.56
C ALA A 80 15.47 8.57 -14.36
N THR A 81 15.05 7.32 -14.15
CA THR A 81 15.58 6.44 -13.11
C THR A 81 17.05 6.09 -13.37
N TRP A 82 17.37 5.72 -14.62
CA TRP A 82 18.75 5.41 -15.02
C TRP A 82 19.69 6.60 -14.87
N ALA A 83 19.20 7.84 -15.03
CA ALA A 83 19.99 9.07 -14.93
C ALA A 83 20.20 9.57 -13.49
N LEU A 84 19.62 8.91 -12.47
CA LEU A 84 19.87 9.25 -11.06
C LEU A 84 21.35 9.06 -10.72
N LYS A 85 21.92 10.04 -10.00
CA LYS A 85 23.33 10.01 -9.59
C LYS A 85 23.45 9.25 -8.27
N LEU A 86 23.79 7.98 -8.36
CA LEU A 86 23.88 7.05 -7.21
C LEU A 86 25.29 6.52 -6.98
N ASP A 87 26.31 7.10 -7.63
CA ASP A 87 27.67 6.56 -7.67
C ASP A 87 28.35 6.48 -6.30
N ASP A 88 27.92 7.30 -5.32
CA ASP A 88 28.48 7.36 -3.97
C ASP A 88 27.75 6.50 -2.95
N TYR A 89 26.77 5.70 -3.35
CA TYR A 89 25.96 4.93 -2.41
C TYR A 89 26.33 3.44 -2.39
N ASP A 90 26.44 2.89 -1.18
CA ASP A 90 26.76 1.49 -0.94
C ASP A 90 25.52 0.60 -0.90
N LEU A 91 24.42 1.15 -0.35
CA LEU A 91 23.12 0.49 -0.22
C LEU A 91 22.04 1.35 -0.91
N ILE A 92 21.26 0.72 -1.76
CA ILE A 92 20.14 1.34 -2.43
C ILE A 92 18.89 0.52 -2.11
N ILE A 93 17.86 1.16 -1.55
CA ILE A 93 16.58 0.52 -1.25
C ILE A 93 15.50 1.23 -2.06
N SER A 94 14.93 0.54 -3.04
CA SER A 94 13.78 1.05 -3.78
C SER A 94 12.46 0.56 -3.19
N SER A 95 11.57 1.50 -2.85
CA SER A 95 10.19 1.26 -2.41
C SER A 95 9.28 1.46 -3.62
N GLU A 96 8.76 0.37 -4.22
CA GLU A 96 8.26 0.39 -5.58
C GLU A 96 6.83 -0.14 -5.77
N SER A 97 6.01 0.65 -6.46
CA SER A 97 4.85 0.22 -7.25
C SER A 97 4.76 0.98 -8.58
N GLY A 98 5.82 1.70 -8.94
CA GLY A 98 6.04 2.48 -10.16
C GLY A 98 7.51 2.38 -10.59
N PRO A 99 7.91 2.93 -11.74
CA PRO A 99 9.23 2.68 -12.35
C PRO A 99 10.36 3.43 -11.64
N ILE A 100 10.92 2.87 -10.56
CA ILE A 100 12.03 3.46 -9.80
C ILE A 100 13.20 2.49 -9.53
N LYS A 101 13.04 1.17 -9.77
CA LYS A 101 14.11 0.19 -9.55
C LYS A 101 15.14 0.11 -10.67
N GLY A 102 14.85 0.64 -11.87
CA GLY A 102 15.69 0.54 -13.07
C GLY A 102 16.93 1.45 -13.05
N ILE A 103 17.68 1.45 -11.96
CA ILE A 103 18.84 2.30 -11.73
C ILE A 103 20.08 1.82 -12.47
N ARG A 104 21.02 2.75 -12.72
CA ARG A 104 22.41 2.41 -13.01
C ARG A 104 23.11 2.11 -11.67
N LYS A 105 23.10 0.81 -11.27
CA LYS A 105 23.67 0.39 -10.01
C LYS A 105 25.18 0.62 -9.98
N PRO A 106 25.73 1.35 -8.97
CA PRO A 106 27.16 1.51 -8.80
C PRO A 106 27.87 0.18 -8.56
N LYS A 107 29.14 0.10 -8.98
CA LYS A 107 29.94 -1.11 -8.76
C LYS A 107 30.16 -1.33 -7.25
N GLY A 108 29.80 -2.51 -6.79
CA GLY A 108 29.91 -2.88 -5.36
C GLY A 108 28.69 -2.46 -4.52
N ALA A 109 27.79 -1.64 -5.02
CA ALA A 109 26.56 -1.30 -4.31
C ALA A 109 25.58 -2.47 -4.30
N ARG A 110 24.83 -2.60 -3.21
CA ARG A 110 23.71 -3.54 -3.07
C ARG A 110 22.38 -2.84 -3.34
N HIS A 111 21.54 -3.44 -4.18
CA HIS A 111 20.20 -2.95 -4.45
C HIS A 111 19.13 -3.91 -3.93
N VAL A 112 18.36 -3.45 -2.96
CA VAL A 112 17.19 -4.15 -2.40
C VAL A 112 15.93 -3.46 -2.87
N CYS A 113 14.99 -4.20 -3.44
CA CYS A 113 13.71 -3.66 -3.88
C CYS A 113 12.58 -4.13 -2.94
N TYR A 114 12.03 -3.22 -2.15
CA TYR A 114 10.77 -3.44 -1.45
C TYR A 114 9.63 -3.20 -2.44
N CYS A 115 9.10 -4.27 -2.99
CA CYS A 115 8.08 -4.24 -4.02
C CYS A 115 6.69 -4.28 -3.39
N HIS A 116 5.96 -3.17 -3.45
CA HIS A 116 4.55 -3.13 -3.04
C HIS A 116 3.68 -3.95 -3.98
N THR A 117 4.00 -3.91 -5.27
CA THR A 117 3.41 -4.74 -6.32
C THR A 117 4.16 -4.47 -7.65
N PRO A 118 4.35 -5.46 -8.51
CA PRO A 118 4.66 -5.20 -9.92
C PRO A 118 3.59 -4.30 -10.54
N MET A 119 4.00 -3.34 -11.37
CA MET A 119 3.14 -2.27 -11.88
C MET A 119 1.81 -2.80 -12.43
N ARG A 120 0.71 -2.65 -11.69
CA ARG A 120 -0.61 -3.22 -12.01
C ARG A 120 -1.12 -2.80 -13.38
N TYR A 121 -0.92 -1.54 -13.77
CA TYR A 121 -1.34 -0.98 -15.06
C TYR A 121 -0.57 -1.55 -16.26
N LEU A 122 0.58 -2.16 -16.04
CA LEU A 122 1.33 -2.89 -17.08
C LEU A 122 0.97 -4.37 -17.12
N TRP A 123 0.67 -4.99 -15.97
CA TRP A 123 0.53 -6.42 -15.82
C TRP A 123 -0.92 -6.83 -15.51
N ASP A 124 -1.24 -7.13 -14.29
CA ASP A 124 -2.47 -7.84 -13.91
C ASP A 124 -3.76 -7.05 -14.16
N MET A 125 -3.71 -5.73 -14.04
CA MET A 125 -4.89 -4.86 -14.21
C MET A 125 -4.82 -4.00 -15.49
N HIS A 126 -3.96 -4.39 -16.45
CA HIS A 126 -3.80 -3.62 -17.69
C HIS A 126 -5.14 -3.40 -18.42
N ASN A 127 -5.97 -4.43 -18.50
CA ASN A 127 -7.26 -4.34 -19.21
C ASN A 127 -8.26 -3.43 -18.51
N GLU A 128 -8.27 -3.41 -17.17
CA GLU A 128 -9.09 -2.52 -16.37
C GLU A 128 -8.68 -1.06 -16.58
N TYR A 129 -7.38 -0.78 -16.43
CA TYR A 129 -6.83 0.56 -16.68
C TYR A 129 -7.08 1.03 -18.12
N TYR A 130 -6.92 0.14 -19.10
CA TYR A 130 -7.19 0.46 -20.51
C TYR A 130 -8.67 0.80 -20.76
N ARG A 131 -9.61 0.06 -20.16
CA ARG A 131 -11.06 0.32 -20.27
C ARG A 131 -11.45 1.66 -19.62
N ASP A 132 -10.83 1.97 -18.48
CA ASP A 132 -11.13 3.17 -17.70
C ASP A 132 -10.43 4.43 -18.24
N ALA A 133 -9.38 4.26 -19.02
CA ALA A 133 -8.64 5.37 -19.64
C ALA A 133 -9.47 6.10 -20.70
N GLY A 134 -9.34 7.43 -20.75
CA GLY A 134 -9.85 8.24 -21.86
C GLY A 134 -9.09 7.98 -23.17
N PHE A 135 -9.54 8.56 -24.27
CA PHE A 135 -8.96 8.33 -25.61
C PHE A 135 -7.43 8.49 -25.65
N VAL A 136 -6.91 9.61 -25.11
CA VAL A 136 -5.43 9.88 -25.08
C VAL A 136 -4.72 8.83 -24.24
N GLY A 137 -5.26 8.45 -23.09
CA GLY A 137 -4.70 7.42 -22.24
C GLY A 137 -4.65 6.06 -22.90
N ARG A 138 -5.71 5.65 -23.62
CA ARG A 138 -5.74 4.39 -24.39
C ARG A 138 -4.70 4.39 -25.51
N LEU A 139 -4.56 5.51 -26.23
CA LEU A 139 -3.54 5.63 -27.28
C LEU A 139 -2.13 5.52 -26.69
N ALA A 140 -1.85 6.22 -25.58
CA ALA A 140 -0.57 6.13 -24.88
C ALA A 140 -0.29 4.70 -24.39
N MET A 141 -1.26 4.03 -23.77
CA MET A 141 -1.11 2.63 -23.37
C MET A 141 -0.83 1.71 -24.56
N LYS A 142 -1.55 1.88 -25.67
CA LYS A 142 -1.32 1.08 -26.89
C LYS A 142 0.10 1.24 -27.45
N LEU A 143 0.64 2.47 -27.42
CA LEU A 143 1.96 2.76 -27.95
C LEU A 143 3.11 2.34 -27.01
N PHE A 144 2.95 2.53 -25.71
CA PHE A 144 4.07 2.43 -24.76
C PHE A 144 4.04 1.18 -23.87
N THR A 145 2.93 0.43 -23.77
CA THR A 145 2.87 -0.72 -22.85
C THR A 145 3.94 -1.76 -23.12
N SER A 146 4.19 -2.11 -24.40
CA SER A 146 5.21 -3.12 -24.75
C SER A 146 6.61 -2.64 -24.41
N TYR A 147 6.92 -1.36 -24.66
CA TYR A 147 8.17 -0.74 -24.26
C TYR A 147 8.35 -0.75 -22.75
N LEU A 148 7.34 -0.27 -22.00
CA LEU A 148 7.39 -0.19 -20.54
C LEU A 148 7.49 -1.57 -19.88
N ARG A 149 6.81 -2.59 -20.41
CA ARG A 149 6.97 -3.98 -19.94
C ARG A 149 8.40 -4.49 -20.13
N LYS A 150 9.02 -4.21 -21.29
CA LYS A 150 10.41 -4.58 -21.55
C LYS A 150 11.37 -3.89 -20.59
N GLU A 151 11.19 -2.58 -20.37
CA GLU A 151 12.02 -1.82 -19.42
C GLU A 151 11.79 -2.28 -17.97
N ASP A 152 10.55 -2.63 -17.59
CA ASP A 152 10.23 -3.15 -16.27
C ASP A 152 10.92 -4.50 -16.00
N LEU A 153 10.88 -5.43 -16.96
CA LEU A 153 11.60 -6.71 -16.86
C LEU A 153 13.11 -6.49 -16.76
N LYS A 154 13.68 -5.65 -17.62
CA LYS A 154 15.10 -5.31 -17.60
C LYS A 154 15.50 -4.65 -16.26
N SER A 155 14.66 -3.78 -15.72
CA SER A 155 14.92 -3.12 -14.45
C SER A 155 15.03 -4.09 -13.26
N ALA A 156 14.34 -5.24 -13.32
CA ALA A 156 14.42 -6.28 -12.33
C ALA A 156 15.80 -6.97 -12.27
N GLU A 157 16.61 -6.89 -13.33
CA GLU A 157 17.97 -7.43 -13.38
C GLU A 157 18.93 -6.66 -12.49
N SER A 158 18.71 -5.35 -12.27
CA SER A 158 19.53 -4.51 -11.41
C SER A 158 19.33 -4.78 -9.90
N VAL A 159 18.27 -5.49 -9.53
CA VAL A 159 17.89 -5.77 -8.16
C VAL A 159 18.62 -7.03 -7.67
N ASP A 160 19.40 -6.91 -6.60
CA ASP A 160 20.07 -8.05 -5.97
C ASP A 160 19.07 -8.88 -5.19
N GLN A 161 18.14 -8.22 -4.44
CA GLN A 161 17.15 -8.89 -3.62
C GLN A 161 15.79 -8.20 -3.67
N PHE A 162 14.75 -8.97 -3.95
CA PHE A 162 13.37 -8.54 -3.80
C PHE A 162 12.83 -8.85 -2.40
N ILE A 163 12.05 -7.90 -1.88
CA ILE A 163 11.21 -8.05 -0.70
C ILE A 163 9.78 -7.74 -1.13
N ALA A 164 8.88 -8.69 -0.94
CA ALA A 164 7.46 -8.51 -1.22
C ALA A 164 6.72 -8.06 0.06
N ASN A 165 5.70 -7.23 -0.08
CA ASN A 165 4.86 -6.81 1.04
C ASN A 165 3.87 -7.90 1.53
N SER A 166 3.74 -9.00 0.78
CA SER A 166 2.85 -10.13 1.06
C SER A 166 3.26 -11.36 0.26
N HIS A 167 2.79 -12.54 0.65
CA HIS A 167 2.95 -13.77 -0.16
C HIS A 167 2.25 -13.63 -1.52
N PHE A 168 1.09 -12.96 -1.55
CA PHE A 168 0.38 -12.68 -2.78
C PHE A 168 1.23 -11.86 -3.78
N VAL A 169 1.98 -10.86 -3.30
CA VAL A 169 2.92 -10.10 -4.14
C VAL A 169 4.18 -10.90 -4.47
N ALA A 170 4.66 -11.75 -3.56
CA ALA A 170 5.79 -12.64 -3.84
C ALA A 170 5.51 -13.57 -5.03
N GLU A 171 4.30 -14.15 -5.10
CA GLU A 171 3.86 -14.95 -6.25
C GLU A 171 3.83 -14.13 -7.54
N ARG A 172 3.41 -12.87 -7.49
CA ARG A 172 3.42 -11.97 -8.65
C ARG A 172 4.84 -11.63 -9.12
N ILE A 173 5.78 -11.36 -8.18
CA ILE A 173 7.19 -11.15 -8.48
C ILE A 173 7.77 -12.40 -9.18
N LYS A 174 7.48 -13.58 -8.65
CA LYS A 174 7.94 -14.84 -9.23
C LYS A 174 7.40 -15.04 -10.64
N ARG A 175 6.10 -14.82 -10.83
CA ARG A 175 5.43 -14.99 -12.12
C ARG A 175 5.87 -13.99 -13.18
N ILE A 176 6.07 -12.70 -12.79
CA ILE A 176 6.37 -11.62 -13.73
C ILE A 176 7.87 -11.48 -13.99
N TYR A 177 8.68 -11.52 -12.94
CA TYR A 177 10.13 -11.28 -13.03
C TYR A 177 10.97 -12.57 -12.98
N GLY A 178 10.36 -13.73 -12.70
CA GLY A 178 11.09 -14.98 -12.51
C GLY A 178 11.98 -15.00 -11.26
N ARG A 179 11.80 -14.04 -10.33
CA ARG A 179 12.65 -13.83 -9.16
C ARG A 179 11.97 -14.29 -7.88
N ASP A 180 12.73 -14.85 -6.96
CA ASP A 180 12.28 -15.11 -5.61
C ASP A 180 12.35 -13.83 -4.76
N SER A 181 11.52 -13.75 -3.72
CA SER A 181 11.50 -12.63 -2.79
C SER A 181 11.29 -13.10 -1.36
N ALA A 182 11.91 -12.39 -0.41
CA ALA A 182 11.51 -12.49 0.99
C ALA A 182 10.18 -11.76 1.20
N VAL A 183 9.42 -12.17 2.22
CA VAL A 183 8.16 -11.47 2.57
C VAL A 183 8.36 -10.69 3.86
N VAL A 184 8.15 -9.38 3.79
CA VAL A 184 8.10 -8.47 4.94
C VAL A 184 6.84 -7.62 4.80
N HIS A 185 5.86 -7.88 5.66
CA HIS A 185 4.60 -7.13 5.65
C HIS A 185 4.84 -5.67 5.99
N PRO A 186 4.10 -4.72 5.39
CA PRO A 186 4.27 -3.29 5.66
C PRO A 186 3.91 -2.94 7.10
N PRO A 187 4.53 -1.90 7.67
CA PRO A 187 4.26 -1.47 9.02
C PRO A 187 2.89 -0.81 9.12
N VAL A 188 2.13 -1.19 10.15
CA VAL A 188 0.86 -0.55 10.52
C VAL A 188 1.01 0.03 11.92
N ASP A 189 0.57 1.27 12.14
CA ASP A 189 0.62 1.92 13.45
C ASP A 189 -0.44 1.33 14.39
N VAL A 190 -0.15 0.11 14.86
CA VAL A 190 -1.05 -0.64 15.72
C VAL A 190 -1.25 0.01 17.08
N GLU A 191 -0.25 0.74 17.58
CA GLU A 191 -0.34 1.47 18.85
C GLU A 191 -1.33 2.63 18.74
N PHE A 192 -1.23 3.41 17.66
CA PHE A 192 -2.17 4.50 17.40
C PHE A 192 -3.60 3.98 17.33
N PHE A 193 -3.88 2.96 16.52
CA PHE A 193 -5.24 2.44 16.33
C PHE A 193 -5.79 1.70 17.56
N SER A 194 -4.95 1.11 18.42
CA SER A 194 -5.37 0.46 19.67
C SER A 194 -5.55 1.42 20.83
N SER A 195 -5.08 2.66 20.71
CA SER A 195 -5.14 3.66 21.79
C SER A 195 -6.58 4.03 22.15
N PRO A 196 -6.88 4.26 23.45
CA PRO A 196 -8.21 4.67 23.88
C PRO A 196 -8.70 5.94 23.18
N ILE A 197 -9.99 5.96 22.81
CA ILE A 197 -10.62 7.14 22.20
C ILE A 197 -10.91 8.16 23.29
N LYS A 198 -10.41 9.39 23.14
CA LYS A 198 -10.78 10.49 24.03
C LYS A 198 -12.24 10.89 23.76
N HIS A 199 -13.06 10.90 24.82
CA HIS A 199 -14.53 11.03 24.79
C HIS A 199 -15.13 12.31 24.17
N SER A 200 -14.36 13.18 23.51
CA SER A 200 -14.88 14.46 22.99
C SER A 200 -15.66 14.35 21.66
N ASN A 201 -15.60 13.22 20.93
CA ASN A 201 -16.20 13.08 19.58
C ASN A 201 -17.20 11.91 19.44
N THR A 202 -17.75 11.39 20.53
CA THR A 202 -18.59 10.17 20.52
C THR A 202 -20.04 10.38 20.08
N ARG A 203 -20.49 11.59 19.76
CA ARG A 203 -21.86 11.85 19.27
C ARG A 203 -22.28 11.02 18.06
N THR A 204 -21.32 10.56 17.25
CA THR A 204 -21.59 9.73 16.06
C THR A 204 -21.75 8.24 16.39
N LEU A 205 -21.26 7.77 17.56
CA LEU A 205 -21.27 6.37 17.97
C LEU A 205 -22.56 5.94 18.73
N GLU A 206 -23.36 6.89 19.19
CA GLU A 206 -24.62 6.62 19.90
C GLU A 206 -25.77 6.16 18.98
N GLN A 207 -25.55 6.14 17.66
CA GLN A 207 -26.51 5.61 16.70
C GLN A 207 -26.33 4.10 16.51
N SER A 208 -27.38 3.42 16.04
CA SER A 208 -27.45 1.97 15.86
C SER A 208 -26.17 1.33 15.29
N PRO A 209 -25.86 0.05 15.62
CA PRO A 209 -24.68 -0.66 15.16
C PRO A 209 -24.51 -0.57 13.63
N TYR A 210 -23.26 -0.39 13.16
CA TYR A 210 -22.96 -0.23 11.73
C TYR A 210 -21.82 -1.13 11.29
N TYR A 211 -21.80 -1.45 9.98
CA TYR A 211 -20.66 -1.98 9.27
C TYR A 211 -19.85 -0.83 8.67
N LEU A 212 -18.55 -1.00 8.53
CA LEU A 212 -17.67 0.02 8.03
C LEU A 212 -17.02 -0.43 6.70
N PHE A 213 -16.98 0.45 5.74
CA PHE A 213 -16.08 0.37 4.59
C PHE A 213 -15.08 1.52 4.67
N ALA A 214 -13.78 1.24 4.55
CA ALA A 214 -12.74 2.26 4.63
C ALA A 214 -11.81 2.23 3.40
N GLY A 215 -11.53 3.41 2.84
CA GLY A 215 -10.61 3.60 1.74
C GLY A 215 -11.18 4.34 0.54
N ALA A 216 -10.36 4.57 -0.48
CA ALA A 216 -10.75 5.28 -1.69
C ALA A 216 -11.84 4.54 -2.48
N SER A 217 -12.77 5.30 -3.10
CA SER A 217 -13.80 4.76 -3.99
C SER A 217 -13.21 4.44 -5.37
N VAL A 218 -12.50 3.31 -5.45
CA VAL A 218 -11.98 2.77 -6.70
C VAL A 218 -12.62 1.40 -6.99
N LYS A 219 -12.87 1.09 -8.24
CA LYS A 219 -13.68 -0.08 -8.66
C LYS A 219 -13.21 -1.40 -8.06
N TYR A 220 -11.90 -1.64 -7.97
CA TYR A 220 -11.37 -2.91 -7.46
C TYR A 220 -11.62 -3.11 -5.95
N LYS A 221 -11.92 -2.04 -5.20
CA LYS A 221 -12.29 -2.13 -3.77
C LYS A 221 -13.72 -2.55 -3.53
N ARG A 222 -14.57 -2.54 -4.58
CA ARG A 222 -15.92 -3.08 -4.57
C ARG A 222 -16.83 -2.48 -3.48
N LEU A 223 -16.80 -1.15 -3.28
CA LEU A 223 -17.77 -0.45 -2.42
C LEU A 223 -19.22 -0.76 -2.83
N ASP A 224 -19.47 -0.85 -4.13
CA ASP A 224 -20.75 -1.25 -4.72
C ASP A 224 -21.33 -2.51 -4.09
N LEU A 225 -20.47 -3.50 -3.83
CA LEU A 225 -20.88 -4.79 -3.25
C LEU A 225 -21.24 -4.65 -1.76
N ALA A 226 -20.48 -3.85 -1.00
CA ALA A 226 -20.77 -3.59 0.40
C ALA A 226 -22.10 -2.83 0.57
N GLU A 227 -22.33 -1.79 -0.25
CA GLU A 227 -23.56 -1.01 -0.25
C GLU A 227 -24.78 -1.88 -0.59
N ALA A 228 -24.70 -2.67 -1.66
CA ALA A 228 -25.80 -3.53 -2.09
C ALA A 228 -26.15 -4.61 -1.05
N ALA A 229 -25.13 -5.26 -0.43
CA ALA A 229 -25.36 -6.27 0.59
C ALA A 229 -25.97 -5.67 1.86
N CYS A 230 -25.42 -4.56 2.36
CA CYS A 230 -25.96 -3.90 3.55
C CYS A 230 -27.39 -3.39 3.33
N ALA A 231 -27.67 -2.79 2.16
CA ALA A 231 -29.03 -2.35 1.80
C ALA A 231 -30.02 -3.52 1.75
N LYS A 232 -29.63 -4.64 1.11
CA LYS A 232 -30.48 -5.85 1.00
C LYS A 232 -30.83 -6.44 2.37
N MET A 233 -29.90 -6.35 3.33
CA MET A 233 -30.09 -6.87 4.69
C MET A 233 -30.66 -5.85 5.68
N GLY A 234 -30.92 -4.61 5.26
CA GLY A 234 -31.34 -3.53 6.16
C GLY A 234 -30.28 -3.19 7.23
N ARG A 235 -28.99 -3.32 6.89
CA ARG A 235 -27.88 -3.01 7.76
C ARG A 235 -27.29 -1.65 7.44
N ARG A 236 -26.92 -0.89 8.47
CA ARG A 236 -26.26 0.41 8.30
C ARG A 236 -24.81 0.21 7.85
N LEU A 237 -24.44 0.83 6.74
CA LEU A 237 -23.05 0.94 6.27
C LEU A 237 -22.57 2.39 6.47
N VAL A 238 -21.39 2.54 7.07
CA VAL A 238 -20.64 3.81 7.11
C VAL A 238 -19.48 3.68 6.13
N VAL A 239 -19.29 4.71 5.30
CA VAL A 239 -18.22 4.75 4.29
C VAL A 239 -17.23 5.82 4.69
N ALA A 240 -16.02 5.41 5.10
CA ALA A 240 -14.93 6.31 5.50
C ALA A 240 -14.01 6.58 4.31
N GLN A 241 -14.09 7.80 3.77
CA GLN A 241 -13.26 8.28 2.65
C GLN A 241 -12.75 9.68 2.94
N GLY A 242 -11.44 9.88 2.82
CA GLY A 242 -10.82 11.20 3.02
C GLY A 242 -10.95 11.74 4.45
N VAL A 243 -11.15 10.86 5.42
CA VAL A 243 -11.21 11.17 6.84
C VAL A 243 -9.80 11.17 7.45
N SER A 244 -9.61 11.84 8.58
CA SER A 244 -8.34 11.82 9.33
C SER A 244 -8.10 10.44 9.98
N ASP A 245 -6.85 10.14 10.33
CA ASP A 245 -6.51 8.90 11.03
C ASP A 245 -7.22 8.81 12.40
N GLU A 246 -7.43 9.93 13.12
CA GLU A 246 -8.21 10.01 14.37
C GLU A 246 -9.68 9.66 14.16
N GLU A 247 -10.27 10.20 13.11
CA GLU A 247 -11.65 9.91 12.73
C GLU A 247 -11.80 8.44 12.33
N LEU A 248 -10.85 7.94 11.54
CA LEU A 248 -10.81 6.56 11.09
C LEU A 248 -10.68 5.59 12.28
N ARG A 249 -9.80 5.88 13.24
CA ARG A 249 -9.67 5.11 14.50
C ARG A 249 -10.99 5.04 15.24
N THR A 250 -11.70 6.17 15.35
CA THR A 250 -13.01 6.25 16.02
C THR A 250 -14.04 5.40 15.28
N LEU A 251 -14.06 5.46 13.95
CA LEU A 251 -14.97 4.67 13.13
C LEU A 251 -14.67 3.17 13.22
N TYR A 252 -13.39 2.77 13.23
CA TYR A 252 -13.05 1.37 13.45
C TYR A 252 -13.59 0.88 14.80
N ALA A 253 -13.24 1.55 15.88
CA ALA A 253 -13.60 1.08 17.24
C ALA A 253 -15.12 1.01 17.50
N GLY A 254 -15.92 1.77 16.74
CA GLY A 254 -17.39 1.75 16.87
C GLY A 254 -18.09 0.79 15.91
N ALA A 255 -17.39 0.21 14.94
CA ALA A 255 -17.98 -0.66 13.93
C ALA A 255 -18.22 -2.09 14.47
N ARG A 256 -19.28 -2.75 14.00
CA ARG A 256 -19.50 -4.18 14.24
C ARG A 256 -18.43 -5.02 13.52
N ALA A 257 -18.16 -4.68 12.27
CA ALA A 257 -17.10 -5.23 11.47
C ALA A 257 -16.70 -4.27 10.34
N LEU A 258 -15.47 -4.41 9.87
CA LEU A 258 -15.02 -3.87 8.58
C LEU A 258 -15.48 -4.81 7.46
N ILE A 259 -16.13 -4.30 6.42
CA ILE A 259 -16.38 -5.02 5.16
C ILE A 259 -15.26 -4.68 4.19
N PHE A 260 -14.53 -5.71 3.74
CA PHE A 260 -13.38 -5.60 2.84
C PHE A 260 -13.56 -6.47 1.58
N PRO A 261 -14.36 -6.01 0.60
CA PRO A 261 -14.82 -6.86 -0.50
C PRO A 261 -13.87 -6.85 -1.72
N GLY A 262 -12.85 -6.03 -1.71
CA GLY A 262 -11.88 -5.91 -2.79
C GLY A 262 -10.73 -6.93 -2.71
N ILE A 263 -9.94 -7.01 -3.79
CA ILE A 263 -8.67 -7.75 -3.80
C ILE A 263 -7.55 -6.71 -3.68
N GLU A 264 -6.79 -6.79 -2.60
CA GLU A 264 -5.63 -5.92 -2.39
C GLU A 264 -4.35 -6.74 -2.22
N ASP A 265 -3.21 -6.08 -2.44
CA ASP A 265 -1.90 -6.74 -2.40
C ASP A 265 -1.52 -7.17 -0.98
N PHE A 266 -1.84 -6.36 0.02
CA PHE A 266 -1.66 -6.68 1.44
C PHE A 266 -2.94 -6.42 2.24
N GLY A 267 -3.50 -5.21 2.19
CA GLY A 267 -4.66 -4.84 2.99
C GLY A 267 -4.26 -4.24 4.34
N ILE A 268 -3.74 -3.01 4.34
CA ILE A 268 -3.43 -2.24 5.56
C ILE A 268 -4.70 -2.01 6.38
N VAL A 269 -5.80 -1.65 5.72
CA VAL A 269 -7.11 -1.34 6.32
C VAL A 269 -7.67 -2.46 7.22
N PRO A 270 -7.65 -3.75 6.83
CA PRO A 270 -7.97 -4.85 7.74
C PRO A 270 -7.11 -4.92 9.00
N VAL A 271 -5.83 -4.57 8.93
CA VAL A 271 -4.94 -4.57 10.09
C VAL A 271 -5.24 -3.39 11.00
N GLU A 272 -5.47 -2.20 10.46
CA GLU A 272 -5.88 -1.00 11.22
C GLU A 272 -7.19 -1.25 11.99
N ALA A 273 -8.20 -1.86 11.34
CA ALA A 273 -9.46 -2.23 11.97
C ALA A 273 -9.24 -3.23 13.13
N GLN A 274 -8.42 -4.26 12.91
CA GLN A 274 -8.10 -5.25 13.94
C GLN A 274 -7.30 -4.64 15.10
N ALA A 275 -6.40 -3.70 14.84
CA ALA A 275 -5.70 -2.96 15.89
C ALA A 275 -6.68 -2.17 16.77
N ALA A 276 -7.73 -1.59 16.21
CA ALA A 276 -8.83 -0.98 16.98
C ALA A 276 -9.72 -2.00 17.71
N GLY A 277 -9.55 -3.30 17.46
CA GLY A 277 -10.34 -4.39 18.04
C GLY A 277 -11.54 -4.82 17.20
N THR A 278 -11.63 -4.39 15.96
CA THR A 278 -12.77 -4.63 15.07
C THR A 278 -12.51 -5.80 14.13
N PRO A 279 -13.37 -6.82 14.10
CA PRO A 279 -13.25 -7.95 13.20
C PRO A 279 -13.55 -7.55 11.74
N VAL A 280 -13.17 -8.42 10.80
CA VAL A 280 -13.21 -8.13 9.37
C VAL A 280 -14.03 -9.17 8.62
N ILE A 281 -14.94 -8.76 7.74
CA ILE A 281 -15.58 -9.60 6.74
C ILE A 281 -14.90 -9.31 5.40
N ALA A 282 -14.07 -10.23 4.93
CA ALA A 282 -13.20 -10.01 3.77
C ALA A 282 -13.50 -10.95 2.61
N PHE A 283 -13.24 -10.49 1.39
CA PHE A 283 -13.18 -11.40 0.26
C PHE A 283 -11.93 -12.29 0.39
N GLY A 284 -12.10 -13.61 0.32
CA GLY A 284 -11.06 -14.61 0.55
C GLY A 284 -10.02 -14.69 -0.58
N LYS A 285 -9.41 -13.54 -0.94
CA LYS A 285 -8.31 -13.45 -1.93
C LYS A 285 -7.34 -12.32 -1.62
N GLY A 286 -6.12 -12.47 -2.16
CA GLY A 286 -5.06 -11.47 -2.02
C GLY A 286 -4.53 -11.38 -0.60
N GLY A 287 -4.05 -10.21 -0.21
CA GLY A 287 -3.46 -9.98 1.10
C GLY A 287 -4.42 -10.14 2.29
N ALA A 288 -5.74 -10.14 2.07
CA ALA A 288 -6.71 -10.43 3.12
C ALA A 288 -6.47 -11.80 3.76
N LEU A 289 -6.02 -12.80 3.00
CA LEU A 289 -5.69 -14.15 3.50
C LEU A 289 -4.51 -14.16 4.49
N GLU A 290 -3.69 -13.10 4.50
CA GLU A 290 -2.53 -12.97 5.39
C GLU A 290 -2.85 -12.10 6.61
N THR A 291 -3.79 -11.17 6.46
CA THR A 291 -4.13 -10.17 7.49
C THR A 291 -5.31 -10.56 8.36
N VAL A 292 -6.21 -11.43 7.89
CA VAL A 292 -7.38 -11.90 8.64
C VAL A 292 -7.20 -13.39 8.96
N LYS A 293 -7.55 -13.78 10.19
CA LYS A 293 -7.64 -15.18 10.59
C LYS A 293 -9.11 -15.59 10.61
N ASP A 294 -9.45 -16.52 9.73
CA ASP A 294 -10.83 -17.01 9.57
C ASP A 294 -11.37 -17.62 10.87
N GLY A 295 -12.56 -17.21 11.28
CA GLY A 295 -13.20 -17.63 12.52
C GLY A 295 -12.62 -17.07 13.82
N GLU A 296 -11.44 -16.36 13.77
CA GLU A 296 -10.83 -15.75 14.97
C GLU A 296 -10.91 -14.22 14.94
N THR A 297 -10.50 -13.60 13.81
CA THR A 297 -10.47 -12.14 13.67
C THR A 297 -11.38 -11.64 12.56
N GLY A 298 -12.12 -12.53 11.94
CA GLY A 298 -13.08 -12.22 10.89
C GLY A 298 -13.55 -13.46 10.14
N LEU A 299 -14.27 -13.24 9.04
CA LEU A 299 -14.75 -14.28 8.13
C LEU A 299 -14.40 -13.95 6.68
N PHE A 300 -14.25 -15.00 5.88
CA PHE A 300 -14.13 -14.86 4.43
C PHE A 300 -15.43 -15.18 3.71
N PHE A 301 -15.76 -14.41 2.69
CA PHE A 301 -16.69 -14.82 1.64
C PHE A 301 -15.90 -15.10 0.35
N HIS A 302 -16.40 -16.03 -0.46
CA HIS A 302 -15.60 -16.65 -1.54
C HIS A 302 -16.02 -16.27 -2.96
N GLU A 303 -17.15 -15.58 -3.11
CA GLU A 303 -17.62 -15.05 -4.39
C GLU A 303 -17.93 -13.57 -4.25
N GLN A 304 -17.45 -12.73 -5.19
CA GLN A 304 -17.75 -11.29 -5.18
C GLN A 304 -19.19 -11.01 -5.66
N THR A 305 -20.16 -11.62 -4.97
CA THR A 305 -21.60 -11.44 -5.19
C THR A 305 -22.29 -10.93 -3.92
N VAL A 306 -23.41 -10.25 -4.09
CA VAL A 306 -24.23 -9.73 -2.96
C VAL A 306 -24.65 -10.88 -2.06
N GLU A 307 -25.06 -11.99 -2.65
CA GLU A 307 -25.54 -13.18 -1.95
C GLU A 307 -24.46 -13.81 -1.07
N SER A 308 -23.23 -13.91 -1.58
CA SER A 308 -22.11 -14.46 -0.81
C SER A 308 -21.71 -13.56 0.37
N LEU A 309 -21.71 -12.23 0.18
CA LEU A 309 -21.44 -11.28 1.25
C LEU A 309 -22.58 -11.26 2.28
N CYS A 310 -23.86 -11.34 1.86
CA CYS A 310 -24.99 -11.44 2.80
C CYS A 310 -24.87 -12.67 3.69
N ARG A 311 -24.57 -13.84 3.11
CA ARG A 311 -24.35 -15.08 3.92
C ARG A 311 -23.22 -14.90 4.94
N ALA A 312 -22.11 -14.26 4.54
CA ALA A 312 -21.00 -14.01 5.46
C ALA A 312 -21.40 -13.03 6.58
N ILE A 313 -22.23 -12.02 6.30
CA ILE A 313 -22.77 -11.11 7.33
C ILE A 313 -23.70 -11.86 8.28
N GLU A 314 -24.59 -12.73 7.79
CA GLU A 314 -25.47 -13.54 8.61
C GLU A 314 -24.68 -14.49 9.52
N GLU A 315 -23.69 -15.18 8.97
CA GLU A 315 -22.79 -16.03 9.74
C GLU A 315 -21.99 -15.25 10.78
N PHE A 316 -21.48 -14.08 10.42
CA PHE A 316 -20.78 -13.17 11.32
C PHE A 316 -21.66 -12.76 12.52
N GLU A 317 -22.92 -12.44 12.27
CA GLU A 317 -23.89 -12.03 13.31
C GLU A 317 -24.26 -13.16 14.26
N GLY A 318 -24.14 -14.41 13.84
CA GLY A 318 -24.37 -15.60 14.65
C GLY A 318 -23.21 -16.02 15.55
N ARG A 319 -22.06 -15.32 15.47
CA ARG A 319 -20.84 -15.65 16.22
C ARG A 319 -20.47 -14.59 17.25
N ASN A 320 -19.68 -14.97 18.25
CA ASN A 320 -19.03 -14.04 19.18
C ASN A 320 -17.64 -13.70 18.69
N TRP A 321 -17.29 -12.41 18.70
CA TRP A 321 -16.01 -11.88 18.28
C TRP A 321 -15.31 -11.20 19.45
N PHE A 322 -14.02 -11.47 19.62
CA PHE A 322 -13.23 -10.96 20.73
C PHE A 322 -12.22 -9.93 20.20
N SER A 323 -12.33 -8.70 20.67
CA SER A 323 -11.43 -7.60 20.28
C SER A 323 -9.96 -7.89 20.60
N GLU A 324 -9.70 -8.67 21.66
CA GLU A 324 -8.34 -9.10 22.02
C GLU A 324 -7.67 -9.94 20.93
N ASN A 325 -8.43 -10.85 20.29
CA ASN A 325 -7.92 -11.67 19.20
C ASN A 325 -7.54 -10.79 17.98
N CYS A 326 -8.39 -9.81 17.69
CA CYS A 326 -8.12 -8.85 16.60
C CYS A 326 -6.83 -8.06 16.88
N ARG A 327 -6.71 -7.47 18.09
CA ARG A 327 -5.50 -6.72 18.48
C ARG A 327 -4.25 -7.59 18.50
N ALA A 328 -4.33 -8.80 19.06
CA ALA A 328 -3.21 -9.73 19.07
C ALA A 328 -2.77 -10.13 17.66
N ASN A 329 -3.68 -10.28 16.70
CA ASN A 329 -3.31 -10.53 15.32
C ASN A 329 -2.64 -9.32 14.66
N ALA A 330 -3.15 -8.11 14.92
CA ALA A 330 -2.61 -6.87 14.36
C ALA A 330 -1.16 -6.60 14.78
N THR A 331 -0.72 -6.99 15.99
CA THR A 331 0.66 -6.78 16.45
C THR A 331 1.72 -7.44 15.57
N ARG A 332 1.36 -8.49 14.83
CA ARG A 332 2.26 -9.14 13.83
C ARG A 332 2.72 -8.19 12.71
N PHE A 333 2.06 -7.07 12.54
CA PHE A 333 2.26 -6.08 11.49
C PHE A 333 2.72 -4.73 12.05
N SER A 334 3.20 -4.70 13.30
CA SER A 334 3.70 -3.50 13.95
C SER A 334 4.95 -2.94 13.24
N PRO A 335 5.27 -1.64 13.42
CA PRO A 335 6.51 -1.07 12.94
C PRO A 335 7.76 -1.83 13.44
N HIS A 336 7.76 -2.29 14.69
CA HIS A 336 8.84 -3.08 15.26
C HIS A 336 9.08 -4.39 14.49
N GLU A 337 8.01 -5.15 14.19
CA GLU A 337 8.10 -6.39 13.42
C GLU A 337 8.60 -6.16 11.99
N PHE A 338 8.18 -5.06 11.37
CA PHE A 338 8.68 -4.65 10.05
C PHE A 338 10.19 -4.37 10.10
N GLU A 339 10.62 -3.52 11.04
CA GLU A 339 12.02 -3.11 11.20
C GLU A 339 12.92 -4.31 11.53
N TYR A 340 12.48 -5.19 12.43
CA TYR A 340 13.20 -6.43 12.78
C TYR A 340 13.40 -7.36 11.57
N LYS A 341 12.32 -7.64 10.81
CA LYS A 341 12.40 -8.53 9.65
C LYS A 341 13.23 -7.92 8.52
N LEU A 342 13.06 -6.63 8.28
CA LEU A 342 13.78 -5.93 7.22
C LEU A 342 15.28 -5.84 7.52
N SER A 343 15.67 -5.49 8.75
CA SER A 343 17.09 -5.44 9.15
C SER A 343 17.80 -6.78 9.02
N ASN A 344 17.12 -7.88 9.34
CA ASN A 344 17.66 -9.23 9.13
C ASN A 344 17.93 -9.58 7.65
N ILE A 345 17.29 -8.89 6.72
CA ILE A 345 17.50 -9.09 5.27
C ILE A 345 18.56 -8.11 4.76
N VAL A 346 18.46 -6.84 5.16
CA VAL A 346 19.33 -5.78 4.64
C VAL A 346 20.70 -5.80 5.28
N CYS A 347 20.81 -6.12 6.59
CA CYS A 347 22.06 -6.09 7.36
C CYS A 347 22.80 -7.44 7.41
N LYS A 348 22.25 -8.54 6.90
CA LYS A 348 23.00 -9.79 6.71
C LYS A 348 23.93 -9.63 5.52
N MET A 349 25.12 -9.06 5.80
CA MET A 349 26.26 -9.05 4.90
C MET A 349 27.13 -10.28 5.11
#